data_24dd7016d62bdbc02d6b9640e21fbc7f
#
_entry.id   24dd7016d62bdbc02d6b9640e21fbc7f
#
_cell.length_a   1.000
_cell.length_b   1.000
_cell.length_c   1.000
_cell.angle_alpha   90.00
_cell.angle_beta   90.00
_cell.angle_gamma   90.00
#
_symmetry.space_group_name_H-M   'P 1'
#
loop_
_entity.id
_entity.type
_entity.pdbx_description
1 polymer ?
#
loop_
_entity_poly.entity_id
_entity_poly.type
_entity_poly.pdbx_seq_one_letter_code
_entity_poly.pdbx_strand_id
1 'polypeptide(L)'
;MNVLIDNGFLRGKVDNILFLKSKGEQLLTVQIYVNDIIFGVTNNNLCDKFSKLMRSEFEISMMGELNFFLGLQIKQTSNGTMIHQQKYVKEPLKWFGMKSAKPIDIPIFLSTSWLRMMVVLQLQKNLIGA
;
A
#
# COMPACT_ATOMS: atom_id res chain seq x y z
N MET A 1 -6.83 -9.81 18.24
CA MET A 1 -5.82 -10.46 17.38
C MET A 1 -5.89 -11.99 17.41
N ASN A 2 -6.32 -12.58 18.48
CA ASN A 2 -6.51 -14.02 18.54
C ASN A 2 -7.59 -14.54 17.57
N VAL A 3 -8.60 -13.73 17.29
CA VAL A 3 -9.71 -14.09 16.39
C VAL A 3 -9.25 -14.68 15.05
N LEU A 4 -8.26 -14.09 14.39
CA LEU A 4 -7.75 -14.64 13.13
C LEU A 4 -7.05 -15.98 13.32
N ILE A 5 -6.23 -16.12 14.36
CA ILE A 5 -5.52 -17.36 14.66
C ILE A 5 -6.51 -18.46 15.02
N ASP A 6 -7.51 -18.14 15.84
CA ASP A 6 -8.57 -19.06 16.26
C ASP A 6 -9.43 -19.54 15.06
N ASN A 7 -9.50 -18.70 14.02
CA ASN A 7 -10.15 -19.03 12.76
C ASN A 7 -9.20 -19.65 11.70
N GLY A 8 -8.02 -20.12 12.11
CA GLY A 8 -7.11 -20.90 11.28
C GLY A 8 -6.23 -20.07 10.34
N PHE A 9 -6.01 -18.80 10.67
CA PHE A 9 -5.01 -17.99 9.97
C PHE A 9 -3.62 -18.23 10.54
N LEU A 10 -2.63 -18.25 9.67
CA LEU A 10 -1.21 -18.29 10.04
C LEU A 10 -0.66 -16.86 10.04
N ARG A 11 0.00 -16.50 11.13
CA ARG A 11 0.67 -15.21 11.24
C ARG A 11 2.00 -15.23 10.48
N GLY A 12 2.31 -14.18 9.75
CA GLY A 12 3.59 -14.02 9.07
C GLY A 12 4.78 -14.07 10.03
N LYS A 13 5.84 -14.75 9.63
CA LYS A 13 7.06 -14.87 10.45
C LYS A 13 7.92 -13.61 10.41
N VAL A 14 7.94 -12.93 9.28
CA VAL A 14 8.73 -11.70 9.05
C VAL A 14 7.87 -10.47 9.35
N ASP A 15 6.63 -10.47 8.90
CA ASP A 15 5.66 -9.40 9.10
C ASP A 15 4.56 -9.86 10.05
N ASN A 16 4.61 -9.36 11.28
CA ASN A 16 3.69 -9.72 12.35
C ASN A 16 2.25 -9.20 12.16
N ILE A 17 2.04 -8.28 11.23
CA ILE A 17 0.71 -7.74 10.89
C ILE A 17 0.06 -8.44 9.71
N LEU A 18 0.78 -9.37 9.08
CA LEU A 18 0.32 -10.17 7.96
C LEU A 18 -0.24 -11.51 8.44
N PHE A 19 -1.44 -11.85 7.99
CA PHE A 19 -2.11 -13.12 8.27
C PHE A 19 -2.50 -13.78 6.96
N LEU A 20 -2.29 -15.09 6.89
CA LEU A 20 -2.53 -15.89 5.70
C LEU A 20 -3.41 -17.08 6.04
N LYS A 21 -4.39 -17.36 5.18
CA LYS A 21 -5.18 -18.59 5.24
C LYS A 21 -5.30 -19.18 3.84
N SER A 22 -4.86 -20.41 3.68
CA SER A 22 -4.94 -21.13 2.42
C SER A 22 -5.68 -22.45 2.57
N LYS A 23 -6.48 -22.80 1.57
CA LYS A 23 -7.15 -24.09 1.43
C LYS A 23 -7.20 -24.48 -0.04
N GLY A 24 -6.34 -25.41 -0.45
CA GLY A 24 -6.14 -25.72 -1.86
C GLY A 24 -5.64 -24.49 -2.64
N GLU A 25 -6.30 -24.16 -3.72
CA GLU A 25 -5.98 -22.97 -4.53
C GLU A 25 -6.57 -21.66 -3.97
N GLN A 26 -7.35 -21.75 -2.90
CA GLN A 26 -7.96 -20.58 -2.28
C GLN A 26 -6.97 -19.93 -1.30
N LEU A 27 -6.73 -18.64 -1.50
CA LEU A 27 -5.86 -17.84 -0.65
C LEU A 27 -6.64 -16.63 -0.12
N LEU A 28 -6.50 -16.38 1.16
CA LEU A 28 -6.94 -15.17 1.83
C LEU A 28 -5.74 -14.58 2.58
N THR A 29 -5.38 -13.38 2.22
CA THR A 29 -4.30 -12.60 2.85
C THR A 29 -4.92 -11.42 3.57
N VAL A 30 -4.55 -11.19 4.82
CA VAL A 30 -5.04 -10.09 5.64
C VAL A 30 -3.86 -9.33 6.21
N GLN A 31 -3.86 -8.03 6.08
CA GLN A 31 -2.89 -7.14 6.71
C GLN A 31 -3.62 -6.14 7.59
N ILE A 32 -3.17 -6.02 8.83
CA ILE A 32 -3.77 -5.14 9.83
C ILE A 32 -2.81 -3.97 10.05
N TYR A 33 -3.30 -2.76 9.84
CA TYR A 33 -2.52 -1.54 10.03
C TYR A 33 -3.32 -0.54 10.87
N VAL A 34 -2.92 -0.39 12.12
CA VAL A 34 -3.57 0.49 13.13
C VAL A 34 -5.08 0.26 13.17
N ASN A 35 -5.87 1.07 12.48
CA ASN A 35 -7.34 1.01 12.43
C ASN A 35 -7.87 0.47 11.09
N ASP A 36 -6.98 0.13 10.16
CA ASP A 36 -7.35 -0.33 8.82
C ASP A 36 -7.03 -1.80 8.65
N ILE A 37 -7.92 -2.52 8.01
CA ILE A 37 -7.73 -3.91 7.62
C ILE A 37 -7.82 -3.99 6.10
N ILE A 38 -6.73 -4.43 5.48
CA ILE A 38 -6.69 -4.73 4.06
C ILE A 38 -6.68 -6.24 3.89
N PHE A 39 -7.45 -6.74 2.97
CA PHE A 39 -7.41 -8.16 2.65
C PHE A 39 -7.53 -8.40 1.14
N GLY A 40 -6.87 -9.44 0.68
CA GLY A 40 -6.94 -9.94 -0.67
C GLY A 40 -7.44 -11.38 -0.68
N VAL A 41 -8.32 -11.69 -1.60
CA VAL A 41 -8.91 -13.01 -1.77
C VAL A 41 -8.82 -13.47 -3.22
N THR A 42 -8.68 -14.77 -3.43
CA THR A 42 -8.72 -15.35 -4.77
C THR A 42 -10.15 -15.59 -5.27
N ASN A 43 -11.16 -15.46 -4.39
CA ASN A 43 -12.54 -15.79 -4.75
C ASN A 43 -13.53 -14.98 -3.88
N ASN A 44 -14.63 -14.53 -4.49
CA ASN A 44 -15.64 -13.68 -3.85
C ASN A 44 -16.33 -14.36 -2.65
N ASN A 45 -16.52 -15.66 -2.65
CA ASN A 45 -17.09 -16.37 -1.51
C ASN A 45 -16.25 -16.27 -0.23
N LEU A 46 -14.91 -16.19 -0.40
CA LEU A 46 -13.99 -15.94 0.72
C LEU A 46 -14.13 -14.50 1.24
N CYS A 47 -14.35 -13.56 0.35
CA CYS A 47 -14.60 -12.16 0.70
C CYS A 47 -15.83 -12.06 1.61
N ASP A 48 -16.95 -12.66 1.21
CA ASP A 48 -18.20 -12.61 1.99
C ASP A 48 -18.07 -13.30 3.35
N LYS A 49 -17.42 -14.46 3.39
CA LYS A 49 -17.18 -15.19 4.64
C LYS A 49 -16.29 -14.40 5.60
N PHE A 50 -15.21 -13.83 5.08
CA PHE A 50 -14.30 -13.02 5.87
C PHE A 50 -14.98 -11.75 6.38
N SER A 51 -15.73 -11.07 5.53
CA SER A 51 -16.49 -9.87 5.91
C SER A 51 -17.51 -10.14 7.01
N LYS A 52 -18.21 -11.25 6.93
CA LYS A 52 -19.16 -11.68 7.99
C LYS A 52 -18.44 -11.97 9.30
N LEU A 53 -17.32 -12.71 9.25
CA LEU A 53 -16.52 -12.99 10.43
C LEU A 53 -16.04 -11.71 11.10
N MET A 54 -15.48 -10.78 10.34
CA MET A 54 -14.93 -9.54 10.88
C MET A 54 -16.01 -8.64 11.48
N ARG A 55 -17.19 -8.59 10.87
CA ARG A 55 -18.33 -7.82 11.41
C ARG A 55 -18.94 -8.45 12.68
N SER A 56 -18.85 -9.76 12.84
CA SER A 56 -19.34 -10.41 14.06
C SER A 56 -18.42 -10.19 15.26
N GLU A 57 -17.13 -10.02 15.03
CA GLU A 57 -16.12 -9.89 16.07
C GLU A 57 -15.72 -8.43 16.36
N PHE A 58 -15.87 -7.56 15.39
CA PHE A 58 -15.46 -6.16 15.49
C PHE A 58 -16.50 -5.23 14.93
N GLU A 59 -16.57 -4.03 15.50
CA GLU A 59 -17.38 -2.93 14.99
C GLU A 59 -16.69 -2.25 13.80
N ILE A 60 -16.74 -2.90 12.62
CA ILE A 60 -16.10 -2.44 11.39
C ILE A 60 -17.11 -2.29 10.26
N SER A 61 -16.82 -1.36 9.34
CA SER A 61 -17.54 -1.20 8.08
C SER A 61 -16.68 -1.62 6.89
N MET A 62 -17.33 -2.25 5.90
CA MET A 62 -16.68 -2.58 4.63
C MET A 62 -16.63 -1.34 3.74
N MET A 63 -15.42 -0.91 3.36
CA MET A 63 -15.20 0.23 2.48
C MET A 63 -15.26 -0.13 0.99
N GLY A 64 -15.43 -1.42 0.68
CA GLY A 64 -15.43 -1.91 -0.70
C GLY A 64 -14.03 -2.14 -1.26
N GLU A 65 -13.89 -1.98 -2.58
CA GLU A 65 -12.62 -2.17 -3.28
C GLU A 65 -11.58 -1.12 -2.85
N LEU A 66 -10.35 -1.56 -2.65
CA LEU A 66 -9.27 -0.71 -2.17
C LEU A 66 -8.89 0.36 -3.22
N ASN A 67 -9.21 1.62 -2.92
CA ASN A 67 -8.93 2.78 -3.77
C ASN A 67 -7.89 3.72 -3.17
N PHE A 68 -7.72 3.68 -1.85
CA PHE A 68 -6.83 4.57 -1.10
C PHE A 68 -6.22 3.84 0.09
N PHE A 69 -4.92 3.94 0.26
CA PHE A 69 -4.24 3.39 1.42
C PHE A 69 -2.96 4.15 1.74
N LEU A 70 -2.81 4.60 2.99
CA LEU A 70 -1.63 5.33 3.47
C LEU A 70 -1.23 6.52 2.57
N GLY A 71 -2.20 7.27 2.05
CA GLY A 71 -1.95 8.39 1.13
C GLY A 71 -1.68 7.97 -0.32
N LEU A 72 -1.61 6.68 -0.61
CA LEU A 72 -1.46 6.14 -1.95
C LEU A 72 -2.82 5.92 -2.60
N GLN A 73 -2.95 6.29 -3.84
CA GLN A 73 -4.12 5.97 -4.67
C GLN A 73 -3.89 4.63 -5.36
N ILE A 74 -4.89 3.77 -5.31
CA ILE A 74 -4.82 2.41 -5.87
C ILE A 74 -5.93 2.27 -6.90
N LYS A 75 -5.56 1.83 -8.09
CA LYS A 75 -6.50 1.53 -9.18
C LYS A 75 -6.32 0.09 -9.61
N GLN A 76 -7.32 -0.72 -9.36
CA GLN A 76 -7.35 -2.11 -9.81
C GLN A 76 -7.92 -2.19 -11.23
N THR A 77 -7.27 -2.92 -12.10
CA THR A 77 -7.66 -3.12 -13.49
C THR A 77 -7.51 -4.59 -13.88
N SER A 78 -8.10 -5.01 -14.99
CA SER A 78 -7.91 -6.36 -15.54
C SER A 78 -6.44 -6.72 -15.82
N ASN A 79 -5.61 -5.71 -16.09
CA ASN A 79 -4.19 -5.88 -16.41
C ASN A 79 -3.26 -5.79 -15.19
N GLY A 80 -3.80 -5.50 -14.00
CA GLY A 80 -3.04 -5.39 -12.76
C GLY A 80 -3.45 -4.21 -11.88
N THR A 81 -2.71 -4.00 -10.82
CA THR A 81 -2.94 -2.94 -9.84
C THR A 81 -1.95 -1.80 -10.06
N MET A 82 -2.47 -0.59 -10.27
CA MET A 82 -1.69 0.62 -10.37
C MET A 82 -1.70 1.37 -9.03
N ILE A 83 -0.52 1.74 -8.55
CA ILE A 83 -0.34 2.56 -7.35
C ILE A 83 0.26 3.89 -7.76
N HIS A 84 -0.35 5.00 -7.34
CA HIS A 84 0.12 6.34 -7.68
C HIS A 84 -0.18 7.36 -6.58
N GLN A 85 0.45 8.54 -6.66
CA GLN A 85 0.31 9.64 -5.71
C GLN A 85 -0.19 10.93 -6.37
N GLN A 86 -1.00 10.83 -7.40
CA GLN A 86 -1.42 11.99 -8.19
C GLN A 86 -2.09 13.09 -7.35
N LYS A 87 -2.93 12.71 -6.39
CA LYS A 87 -3.58 13.66 -5.48
C LYS A 87 -2.54 14.39 -4.62
N TYR A 88 -1.61 13.65 -4.02
CA TYR A 88 -0.54 14.20 -3.21
C TYR A 88 0.34 15.18 -3.99
N VAL A 89 0.69 14.87 -5.24
CA VAL A 89 1.48 15.78 -6.10
C VAL A 89 0.71 17.05 -6.45
N LYS A 90 -0.59 16.93 -6.74
CA LYS A 90 -1.43 18.07 -7.12
C LYS A 90 -1.71 19.05 -5.98
N GLU A 91 -1.80 18.59 -4.75
CA GLU A 91 -2.11 19.43 -3.58
C GLU A 91 -1.02 20.47 -3.29
N PRO A 92 0.27 20.12 -3.14
CA PRO A 92 1.35 21.10 -2.98
C PRO A 92 1.43 22.10 -4.14
N LEU A 93 1.31 21.63 -5.37
CA LEU A 93 1.29 22.51 -6.54
C LEU A 93 0.16 23.55 -6.47
N LYS A 94 -0.99 23.16 -5.91
CA LYS A 94 -2.09 24.09 -5.67
C LYS A 94 -1.77 25.07 -4.54
N TRP A 95 -1.23 24.59 -3.43
CA TRP A 95 -0.91 25.43 -2.25
C TRP A 95 0.14 26.48 -2.57
N PHE A 96 1.12 26.15 -3.39
CA PHE A 96 2.19 27.06 -3.80
C PHE A 96 1.89 27.80 -5.10
N GLY A 97 0.68 27.72 -5.65
CA GLY A 97 0.31 28.39 -6.88
C GLY A 97 1.05 27.92 -8.14
N MET A 98 1.61 26.71 -8.10
CA MET A 98 2.50 26.16 -9.14
C MET A 98 1.80 25.26 -10.17
N LYS A 99 0.48 25.24 -10.22
CA LYS A 99 -0.28 24.37 -11.14
C LYS A 99 0.08 24.56 -12.61
N SER A 100 0.39 25.81 -13.02
CA SER A 100 0.77 26.19 -14.38
C SER A 100 2.27 26.41 -14.55
N ALA A 101 3.08 26.09 -13.53
CA ALA A 101 4.51 26.20 -13.60
C ALA A 101 5.08 25.19 -14.61
N LYS A 102 6.08 25.63 -15.37
CA LYS A 102 6.81 24.76 -16.31
C LYS A 102 7.61 23.72 -15.52
N PRO A 103 7.51 22.42 -15.84
CA PRO A 103 8.33 21.41 -15.20
C PRO A 103 9.83 21.65 -15.49
N ILE A 104 10.66 21.32 -14.49
CA ILE A 104 12.13 21.36 -14.60
C ILE A 104 12.60 19.92 -14.40
N ASP A 105 13.41 19.42 -15.34
CA ASP A 105 13.89 18.04 -15.31
C ASP A 105 14.87 17.77 -14.16
N ILE A 106 15.60 18.81 -13.73
CA ILE A 106 16.59 18.74 -12.66
C ILE A 106 16.16 19.68 -11.54
N PRO A 107 15.80 19.18 -10.35
CA PRO A 107 15.33 20.00 -9.23
C PRO A 107 16.44 20.86 -8.60
N ILE A 108 17.71 20.63 -8.92
CA ILE A 108 18.88 21.30 -8.37
C ILE A 108 19.83 21.69 -9.52
N PHE A 109 20.26 22.96 -9.55
CA PHE A 109 21.26 23.39 -10.52
C PHE A 109 22.58 22.63 -10.32
N LEU A 110 23.16 22.15 -11.41
CA LEU A 110 24.42 21.39 -11.43
C LEU A 110 25.62 22.14 -10.84
N SER A 111 25.52 23.47 -10.67
CA SER A 111 26.56 24.33 -10.10
C SER A 111 26.60 24.33 -8.56
N THR A 112 25.66 23.69 -7.89
CA THR A 112 25.61 23.66 -6.43
C THR A 112 26.29 22.42 -5.86
N SER A 113 26.88 22.54 -4.66
CA SER A 113 27.61 21.50 -3.93
C SER A 113 26.78 20.23 -3.61
N TRP A 114 25.48 20.25 -3.89
CA TRP A 114 24.53 19.13 -3.73
C TRP A 114 24.79 17.96 -4.69
N LEU A 115 25.55 18.18 -5.76
CA LEU A 115 25.91 17.10 -6.70
C LEU A 115 26.67 15.95 -6.01
N ARG A 116 27.50 16.26 -5.01
CA ARG A 116 28.17 15.24 -4.18
C ARG A 116 27.17 14.37 -3.42
N MET A 117 26.10 14.97 -2.90
CA MET A 117 25.09 14.26 -2.13
C MET A 117 24.24 13.33 -3.02
N MET A 118 23.91 13.75 -4.24
CA MET A 118 23.19 12.89 -5.21
C MET A 118 24.02 11.70 -5.66
N VAL A 119 25.32 11.85 -5.87
CA VAL A 119 26.24 10.75 -6.23
C VAL A 119 26.36 9.75 -5.09
N VAL A 120 26.43 10.19 -3.85
CA VAL A 120 26.49 9.31 -2.66
C VAL A 120 25.17 8.53 -2.49
N LEU A 121 24.01 9.17 -2.70
CA LEU A 121 22.72 8.47 -2.63
C LEU A 121 22.55 7.44 -3.75
N GLN A 122 23.06 7.71 -4.93
CA GLN A 122 23.01 6.78 -6.05
C GLN A 122 23.95 5.58 -5.86
N LEU A 123 25.13 5.80 -5.30
CA LEU A 123 26.06 4.73 -4.92
C LEU A 123 25.49 3.84 -3.80
N GLN A 124 24.84 4.43 -2.80
CA GLN A 124 24.17 3.68 -1.74
C GLN A 124 23.01 2.82 -2.26
N LYS A 125 22.25 3.32 -3.24
CA LYS A 125 21.18 2.56 -3.88
C LYS A 125 21.70 1.36 -4.66
N ASN A 126 22.85 1.49 -5.31
CA ASN A 126 23.52 0.41 -6.03
C ASN A 126 24.15 -0.64 -5.09
N LEU A 127 24.55 -0.25 -3.89
CA LEU A 127 25.06 -1.15 -2.85
C LEU A 127 23.95 -1.95 -2.14
N ILE A 128 22.74 -1.41 -2.06
CA ILE A 128 21.58 -2.09 -1.46
C ILE A 128 20.86 -2.97 -2.50
N GLY A 129 21.02 -2.72 -3.78
CA GLY A 129 20.44 -3.48 -4.89
C GLY A 129 21.34 -4.61 -5.44
N ALA A 130 22.46 -4.84 -4.81
CA ALA A 130 23.39 -5.91 -5.22
C ALA A 130 23.11 -7.21 -4.41
#